data_fad7954f5ed5b29cdcc7ba628ffbf3d6
#
_entry.id   fad7954f5ed5b29cdcc7ba628ffbf3d6
#
_cell.length_a   1.000
_cell.length_b   1.000
_cell.length_c   1.000
_cell.angle_alpha   90.00
_cell.angle_beta   90.00
_cell.angle_gamma   90.00
#
_symmetry.space_group_name_H-M   'P 1'
#
loop_
_entity.id
_entity.type
_entity.pdbx_description
1 polymer ?
#
loop_
_entity_poly.entity_id
_entity_poly.type
_entity_poly.pdbx_seq_one_letter_code
_entity_poly.pdbx_strand_id
1 'polypeptide(L)'
;MIEALTGGLAGFGRADPHEGWGATVFMTLHDPDAFGGIEAFQRQMAWLSDACRSNPPRVMDDPVRLPGDRAMARRAEQLAHGVRLHPAIRAPLEACGARYDVFFPEAQAA
;
A
#
# COMPACT_ATOMS: atom_id res chain seq x y z
N MET A 1 -0.94 -13.52 18.57
CA MET A 1 -1.93 -12.43 18.49
C MET A 1 -2.35 -12.10 17.04
N ILE A 2 -1.46 -11.89 16.10
CA ILE A 2 -1.81 -11.56 14.69
C ILE A 2 -2.71 -12.66 14.08
N GLU A 3 -2.33 -13.93 14.20
CA GLU A 3 -3.12 -15.06 13.67
C GLU A 3 -4.54 -15.12 14.24
N ALA A 4 -4.72 -14.78 15.53
CA ALA A 4 -6.04 -14.74 16.15
C ALA A 4 -6.92 -13.61 15.60
N LEU A 5 -6.31 -12.42 15.38
CA LEU A 5 -7.01 -11.24 14.86
C LEU A 5 -7.31 -11.31 13.36
N THR A 6 -6.51 -12.05 12.60
CA THR A 6 -6.73 -12.23 11.16
C THR A 6 -7.51 -13.51 10.88
N GLY A 7 -6.84 -14.64 10.77
CA GLY A 7 -7.45 -15.92 10.46
C GLY A 7 -8.52 -16.37 11.46
N GLY A 8 -8.21 -16.30 12.77
CA GLY A 8 -9.11 -16.76 13.82
C GLY A 8 -10.47 -16.04 13.84
N LEU A 9 -10.47 -14.72 13.75
CA LEU A 9 -11.73 -13.94 13.67
C LEU A 9 -12.49 -14.17 12.36
N ALA A 10 -11.80 -14.51 11.29
CA ALA A 10 -12.43 -14.88 10.01
C ALA A 10 -12.90 -16.35 9.95
N GLY A 11 -12.66 -17.12 11.00
CA GLY A 11 -13.04 -18.53 11.07
C GLY A 11 -12.09 -19.46 10.32
N PHE A 12 -10.90 -18.99 9.94
CA PHE A 12 -9.88 -19.77 9.25
C PHE A 12 -8.57 -19.81 10.05
N GLY A 13 -7.86 -20.91 9.93
CA GLY A 13 -6.58 -21.06 10.63
C GLY A 13 -5.99 -22.44 10.42
N ARG A 14 -5.13 -22.84 11.35
CA ARG A 14 -4.47 -24.17 11.29
C ARG A 14 -5.41 -25.33 11.56
N ALA A 15 -6.47 -25.08 12.34
CA ALA A 15 -7.49 -26.08 12.62
C ALA A 15 -8.43 -26.27 11.41
N ASP A 16 -8.88 -25.15 10.86
CA ASP A 16 -9.80 -25.10 9.72
C ASP A 16 -9.15 -24.27 8.59
N PRO A 17 -8.29 -24.87 7.76
CA PRO A 17 -7.62 -24.19 6.68
C PRO A 17 -8.59 -23.81 5.57
N HIS A 18 -8.39 -22.65 4.96
CA HIS A 18 -9.13 -22.21 3.79
C HIS A 18 -8.73 -23.06 2.57
N GLU A 19 -9.72 -23.52 1.79
CA GLU A 19 -9.46 -24.18 0.51
C GLU A 19 -9.05 -23.17 -0.56
N GLY A 20 -7.92 -23.43 -1.23
CA GLY A 20 -7.37 -22.55 -2.26
C GLY A 20 -6.63 -21.34 -1.70
N TRP A 21 -6.51 -20.29 -2.53
CA TRP A 21 -5.85 -19.06 -2.14
C TRP A 21 -6.80 -18.15 -1.34
N GLY A 22 -6.34 -17.66 -0.20
CA GLY A 22 -7.08 -16.74 0.63
C GLY A 22 -6.18 -15.77 1.37
N ALA A 23 -6.72 -14.61 1.72
CA ALA A 23 -6.06 -13.62 2.56
C ALA A 23 -7.06 -12.99 3.51
N THR A 24 -6.65 -12.79 4.75
CA THR A 24 -7.42 -12.09 5.75
C THR A 24 -6.67 -10.85 6.22
N VAL A 25 -7.41 -9.77 6.45
CA VAL A 25 -6.86 -8.49 6.90
C VAL A 25 -7.61 -8.06 8.16
N PHE A 26 -6.86 -7.73 9.19
CA PHE A 26 -7.39 -7.03 10.36
C PHE A 26 -7.07 -5.54 10.23
N MET A 27 -8.08 -4.69 10.34
CA MET A 27 -7.93 -3.25 10.22
C MET A 27 -8.58 -2.56 11.42
N THR A 28 -7.85 -1.62 12.02
CA THR A 28 -8.35 -0.75 13.08
C THR A 28 -8.21 0.70 12.65
N LEU A 29 -9.29 1.46 12.81
CA LEU A 29 -9.29 2.91 12.58
C LEU A 29 -9.52 3.61 13.92
N HIS A 30 -8.75 4.66 14.16
CA HIS A 30 -8.88 5.50 15.34
C HIS A 30 -9.14 6.93 14.91
N ASP A 31 -10.14 7.56 15.52
CA ASP A 31 -10.38 8.99 15.38
C ASP A 31 -9.46 9.75 16.36
N PRO A 32 -8.50 10.55 15.88
CA PRO A 32 -7.60 11.29 16.77
C PRO A 32 -8.32 12.28 17.68
N ASP A 33 -9.49 12.81 17.26
CA ASP A 33 -10.25 13.77 18.06
C ASP A 33 -10.90 13.12 19.28
N ALA A 34 -11.12 11.81 19.26
CA ALA A 34 -11.55 11.05 20.44
C ALA A 34 -10.45 10.88 21.51
N PHE A 35 -9.21 11.32 21.24
CA PHE A 35 -8.04 11.23 22.11
C PHE A 35 -7.43 12.61 22.38
N GLY A 36 -6.30 12.90 21.80
CA GLY A 36 -5.54 14.14 22.00
C GLY A 36 -5.81 15.25 20.96
N GLY A 37 -6.70 14.99 20.01
CA GLY A 37 -7.04 15.89 18.91
C GLY A 37 -6.14 15.73 17.68
N ILE A 38 -6.70 16.05 16.51
CA ILE A 38 -6.02 15.89 15.22
C ILE A 38 -4.75 16.72 15.12
N GLU A 39 -4.77 17.97 15.63
CA GLU A 39 -3.61 18.85 15.55
C GLU A 39 -2.43 18.33 16.39
N ALA A 40 -2.70 17.84 17.61
CA ALA A 40 -1.66 17.26 18.45
C ALA A 40 -1.08 15.99 17.82
N PHE A 41 -1.92 15.13 17.27
CA PHE A 41 -1.52 13.94 16.55
C PHE A 41 -0.64 14.28 15.34
N GLN A 42 -1.04 15.24 14.51
CA GLN A 42 -0.26 15.67 13.33
C GLN A 42 1.10 16.22 13.70
N ARG A 43 1.19 17.07 14.76
CA ARG A 43 2.50 17.57 15.24
C ARG A 43 3.44 16.45 15.66
N GLN A 44 2.94 15.46 16.42
CA GLN A 44 3.75 14.34 16.86
C GLN A 44 4.20 13.45 15.70
N MET A 45 3.32 13.22 14.72
CA MET A 45 3.65 12.42 13.54
C MET A 45 4.64 13.14 12.62
N ALA A 46 4.50 14.45 12.45
CA ALA A 46 5.47 15.25 11.70
C ALA A 46 6.86 15.18 12.35
N TRP A 47 6.93 15.44 13.66
CA TRP A 47 8.19 15.33 14.39
C TRP A 47 8.85 13.95 14.25
N LEU A 48 8.07 12.87 14.44
CA LEU A 48 8.57 11.50 14.30
C LEU A 48 9.09 11.22 12.89
N SER A 49 8.36 11.69 11.89
CA SER A 49 8.73 11.52 10.47
C SER A 49 10.04 12.23 10.16
N ASP A 50 10.19 13.47 10.63
CA ASP A 50 11.40 14.27 10.43
C ASP A 50 12.59 13.68 11.19
N ALA A 51 12.38 13.24 12.43
CA ALA A 51 13.40 12.55 13.21
C ALA A 51 13.89 11.27 12.53
N CYS A 52 12.99 10.48 11.93
CA CYS A 52 13.38 9.30 11.17
C CYS A 52 14.20 9.66 9.93
N ARG A 53 13.76 10.62 9.13
CA ARG A 53 14.44 11.01 7.88
C ARG A 53 15.77 11.71 8.10
N SER A 54 15.92 12.44 9.20
CA SER A 54 17.16 13.15 9.55
C SER A 54 18.24 12.23 10.11
N ASN A 55 17.94 10.96 10.41
CA ASN A 55 18.97 10.02 10.87
C ASN A 55 20.01 9.76 9.76
N PRO A 56 21.30 9.67 10.13
CA PRO A 56 22.34 9.31 9.19
C PRO A 56 22.06 7.93 8.59
N PRO A 57 22.17 7.77 7.27
CA PRO A 57 21.94 6.49 6.63
C PRO A 57 23.05 5.50 6.98
N ARG A 58 22.70 4.22 7.07
CA ARG A 58 23.69 3.15 7.26
C ARG A 58 24.64 3.02 6.06
N VAL A 59 24.13 3.30 4.87
CA VAL A 59 24.88 3.34 3.61
C VAL A 59 24.75 4.74 3.04
N MET A 60 25.87 5.39 2.72
CA MET A 60 25.95 6.81 2.36
C MET A 60 24.93 7.24 1.30
N ASP A 61 24.71 6.42 0.29
CA ASP A 61 23.83 6.73 -0.84
C ASP A 61 22.40 6.16 -0.71
N ASP A 62 22.05 5.60 0.45
CA ASP A 62 20.71 5.05 0.70
C ASP A 62 20.04 5.74 1.91
N PRO A 63 19.39 6.89 1.69
CA PRO A 63 18.79 7.68 2.77
C PRO A 63 17.70 6.92 3.51
N VAL A 64 17.53 7.24 4.78
CA VAL A 64 16.44 6.70 5.59
C VAL A 64 15.10 7.13 5.00
N ARG A 65 14.22 6.18 4.78
CA ARG A 65 12.88 6.38 4.20
C ARG A 65 11.81 5.83 5.12
N LEU A 66 10.66 6.50 5.11
CA LEU A 66 9.46 5.98 5.74
C LEU A 66 8.70 5.03 4.79
N PRO A 67 7.90 4.11 5.34
CA PRO A 67 6.96 3.35 4.54
C PRO A 67 6.06 4.28 3.71
N GLY A 68 6.03 4.06 2.40
CA GLY A 68 5.27 4.88 1.46
C GLY A 68 6.08 5.93 0.68
N ASP A 69 7.25 6.39 1.15
CA ASP A 69 8.04 7.43 0.44
C ASP A 69 8.33 7.05 -1.02
N ARG A 70 8.76 5.82 -1.27
CA ARG A 70 9.00 5.32 -2.65
C ARG A 70 7.71 5.22 -3.48
N ALA A 71 6.62 4.81 -2.85
CA ALA A 71 5.33 4.67 -3.54
C ALA A 71 4.78 6.05 -3.93
N MET A 72 4.90 7.05 -3.06
CA MET A 72 4.48 8.42 -3.36
C MET A 72 5.34 9.06 -4.45
N ALA A 73 6.67 8.87 -4.43
CA ALA A 73 7.56 9.34 -5.48
C ALA A 73 7.21 8.69 -6.83
N ARG A 74 7.02 7.37 -6.85
CA ARG A 74 6.60 6.63 -8.05
C ARG A 74 5.24 7.08 -8.56
N ARG A 75 4.28 7.34 -7.65
CA ARG A 75 2.97 7.87 -8.02
C ARG A 75 3.07 9.22 -8.70
N ALA A 76 3.89 10.14 -8.18
CA ALA A 76 4.13 11.45 -8.79
C ALA A 76 4.73 11.32 -10.20
N GLU A 77 5.73 10.47 -10.36
CA GLU A 77 6.35 10.15 -11.65
C GLU A 77 5.33 9.57 -12.64
N GLN A 78 4.53 8.61 -12.21
CA GLN A 78 3.52 7.96 -13.06
C GLN A 78 2.37 8.90 -13.45
N LEU A 79 2.01 9.85 -12.60
CA LEU A 79 1.02 10.88 -12.93
C LEU A 79 1.56 11.87 -13.98
N ALA A 80 2.86 12.13 -13.98
CA ALA A 80 3.50 13.03 -14.94
C ALA A 80 3.81 12.36 -16.28
N HIS A 81 4.22 11.09 -16.25
CA HIS A 81 4.81 10.39 -17.41
C HIS A 81 4.05 9.11 -17.83
N GLY A 82 2.93 8.83 -17.18
CA GLY A 82 2.16 7.61 -17.43
C GLY A 82 2.69 6.38 -16.68
N VAL A 83 1.90 5.31 -16.71
CA VAL A 83 2.21 4.04 -16.04
C VAL A 83 2.85 3.09 -17.03
N ARG A 84 4.08 2.68 -16.75
CA ARG A 84 4.78 1.66 -17.53
C ARG A 84 4.40 0.27 -17.02
N LEU A 85 3.63 -0.48 -17.79
CA LEU A 85 3.27 -1.86 -17.47
C LEU A 85 4.32 -2.86 -17.97
N HIS A 86 4.53 -3.91 -17.21
CA HIS A 86 5.31 -5.06 -17.70
C HIS A 86 4.58 -5.71 -18.88
N PRO A 87 5.27 -6.11 -19.98
CA PRO A 87 4.64 -6.66 -21.17
C PRO A 87 3.66 -7.82 -20.92
N ALA A 88 3.97 -8.68 -19.94
CA ALA A 88 3.13 -9.82 -19.57
C ALA A 88 1.82 -9.45 -18.86
N ILE A 89 1.62 -8.19 -18.45
CA ILE A 89 0.43 -7.76 -17.68
C ILE A 89 -0.69 -7.32 -18.63
N ARG A 90 -0.36 -6.77 -19.78
CA ARG A 90 -1.34 -6.16 -20.70
C ARG A 90 -2.38 -7.18 -21.20
N ALA A 91 -1.92 -8.26 -21.78
CA ALA A 91 -2.83 -9.26 -22.38
C ALA A 91 -3.80 -9.90 -21.37
N PRO A 92 -3.38 -10.32 -20.15
CA PRO A 92 -4.33 -10.78 -19.12
C PRO A 92 -5.34 -9.71 -18.68
N LEU A 93 -4.94 -8.42 -18.63
CA LEU A 93 -5.85 -7.33 -18.28
C LEU A 93 -6.87 -7.08 -19.39
N GLU A 94 -6.46 -7.09 -20.66
CA GLU A 94 -7.36 -6.97 -21.81
C GLU A 94 -8.38 -8.13 -21.84
N ALA A 95 -7.92 -9.36 -21.60
CA ALA A 95 -8.78 -10.53 -21.51
C ALA A 95 -9.77 -10.47 -20.34
N CYS A 96 -9.32 -9.93 -19.21
CA CYS A 96 -10.19 -9.71 -18.04
C CYS A 96 -11.22 -8.61 -18.33
N GLY A 97 -10.80 -7.48 -18.90
CA GLY A 97 -11.67 -6.36 -19.25
C GLY A 97 -12.76 -6.75 -20.23
N ALA A 98 -12.40 -7.53 -21.25
CA ALA A 98 -13.35 -8.02 -22.26
C ALA A 98 -14.51 -8.86 -21.67
N ARG A 99 -14.31 -9.51 -20.53
CA ARG A 99 -15.36 -10.27 -19.82
C ARG A 99 -16.40 -9.39 -19.15
N TYR A 100 -16.10 -8.10 -18.97
CA TYR A 100 -16.93 -7.12 -18.27
C TYR A 100 -17.25 -5.89 -19.13
N ASP A 101 -17.02 -5.96 -20.44
CA ASP A 101 -17.18 -4.86 -21.38
C ASP A 101 -16.37 -3.60 -21.00
N VAL A 102 -15.20 -3.81 -20.38
CA VAL A 102 -14.26 -2.74 -20.03
C VAL A 102 -13.10 -2.76 -21.01
N PHE A 103 -12.96 -1.69 -21.78
CA PHE A 103 -11.86 -1.56 -22.73
C PHE A 103 -10.57 -1.13 -22.03
N PHE A 104 -9.46 -1.72 -22.45
CA PHE A 104 -8.15 -1.29 -21.99
C PHE A 104 -7.83 0.09 -22.59
N PRO A 105 -7.34 1.06 -21.80
CA PRO A 105 -7.03 2.39 -22.29
C PRO A 105 -5.94 2.34 -23.37
N GLU A 106 -6.06 3.17 -24.39
CA GLU A 106 -5.03 3.32 -25.42
C GLU A 106 -3.72 3.82 -24.80
N ALA A 107 -2.60 3.33 -25.33
CA ALA A 107 -1.29 3.82 -24.93
C ALA A 107 -1.15 5.28 -25.37
N GLN A 108 -0.84 6.16 -24.42
CA GLN A 108 -0.42 7.51 -24.78
C GLN A 108 0.98 7.44 -25.40
N ALA A 109 1.16 8.13 -26.52
CA ALA A 109 2.49 8.29 -27.11
C ALA A 109 3.39 9.03 -26.12
N ALA A 110 4.59 8.51 -25.92
CA ALA A 110 5.58 9.11 -25.04
C ALA A 110 6.17 10.40 -25.65
#